data_b9e430dd85ece1247ce0c3b429945fb0
#
_entry.id   b9e430dd85ece1247ce0c3b429945fb0
#
_cell.length_a   1.000
_cell.length_b   1.000
_cell.length_c   1.000
_cell.angle_alpha   90.00
_cell.angle_beta   90.00
_cell.angle_gamma   90.00
#
_symmetry.space_group_name_H-M   'P 1'
#
loop_
_entity.id
_entity.type
_entity.pdbx_description
1 polymer ?
#
loop_
_entity_poly.entity_id
_entity_poly.type
_entity_poly.pdbx_seq_one_letter_code
_entity_poly.pdbx_strand_id
1 'polypeptide(L)'
;MSWLFFLIYFFIFLFLIKKLKLDKYKVLNYKFLYLIFVIKIFIGVSLNIVYSKYYQDRKTSDIYKYFDDSKHIYRSLSENPKHFLQLIIGFNKGGKELNAYTDSTSNWKYQTTKFSNLTKTSRVTFSNHRTITKFNALVRVFSFGNINIHVLFMSFLSLMGCLLIFKSYYQFISSDNLIFYLLIVFFTPSILIWSSGILKEGLIVFGFGLFIYSIFNISNGIKYLLSLLLSIFLIFITKYYLVFILAPLASLYLIPLKSKKNILLKYVIIIVGTTLIYNLSDAFRNGVMEKIKNKRYEYIRTSLGGYYYIQFNKDNAHRIVRFEKRMKQDETTQKSNDYYWSSDTSLLKAEQGLPYQVFNTELNNELLYTSSEFKYYFLDSFSRAGSYYTLPTIKDSFPNLLLSSLKATKNVFIKPFSLAKGSLMLRLASLENFALLVFMLFLVFKRSISLKNLNVLLFNLSVTLTLYLLIGLTVPVIGGLFRYKMIGFVLFLISLLIIFDKKKQDVNTRSE
;
A
#
# COMPACT_ATOMS: atom_id res chain seq x y z
N MET A 1 -9.00 -32.85 9.90
CA MET A 1 -7.52 -32.56 9.93
C MET A 1 -7.16 -31.07 9.84
N SER A 2 -7.75 -30.26 8.98
CA SER A 2 -7.32 -28.84 8.78
C SER A 2 -7.46 -27.94 10.03
N TRP A 3 -8.47 -28.15 10.86
CA TRP A 3 -8.66 -27.42 12.14
C TRP A 3 -7.64 -27.82 13.23
N LEU A 4 -7.17 -29.07 13.21
CA LEU A 4 -6.13 -29.52 14.13
C LEU A 4 -4.82 -28.76 13.88
N PHE A 5 -4.42 -28.64 12.59
CA PHE A 5 -3.23 -27.84 12.24
C PHE A 5 -3.38 -26.36 12.59
N PHE A 6 -4.58 -25.79 12.41
CA PHE A 6 -4.84 -24.42 12.85
C PHE A 6 -4.59 -24.25 14.36
N LEU A 7 -5.10 -25.16 15.19
CA LEU A 7 -4.88 -25.13 16.64
C LEU A 7 -3.39 -25.33 16.99
N ILE A 8 -2.70 -26.26 16.34
CA ILE A 8 -1.26 -26.48 16.55
C ILE A 8 -0.48 -25.19 16.30
N TYR A 9 -0.67 -24.55 15.14
CA TYR A 9 0.03 -23.29 14.82
C TYR A 9 -0.40 -22.15 15.73
N PHE A 10 -1.67 -22.08 16.11
CA PHE A 10 -2.15 -21.09 17.07
C PHE A 10 -1.39 -21.18 18.38
N PHE A 11 -1.26 -22.38 18.97
CA PHE A 11 -0.52 -22.58 20.21
C PHE A 11 0.99 -22.37 20.04
N ILE A 12 1.58 -22.73 18.90
CA ILE A 12 2.98 -22.40 18.57
C ILE A 12 3.19 -20.88 18.61
N PHE A 13 2.32 -20.10 17.99
CA PHE A 13 2.46 -18.65 17.98
C PHE A 13 2.23 -18.03 19.37
N LEU A 14 1.30 -18.56 20.18
CA LEU A 14 1.15 -18.13 21.57
C LEU A 14 2.43 -18.43 22.36
N PHE A 15 3.02 -19.59 22.18
CA PHE A 15 4.29 -19.94 22.81
C PHE A 15 5.43 -18.99 22.39
N LEU A 16 5.52 -18.66 21.11
CA LEU A 16 6.50 -17.69 20.60
C LEU A 16 6.27 -16.29 21.20
N ILE A 17 5.02 -15.84 21.31
CA ILE A 17 4.67 -14.57 21.97
C ILE A 17 5.07 -14.59 23.46
N LYS A 18 4.85 -15.71 24.18
CA LYS A 18 5.25 -15.85 25.58
C LYS A 18 6.77 -15.72 25.79
N LYS A 19 7.57 -16.18 24.82
CA LYS A 19 9.05 -16.07 24.87
C LYS A 19 9.58 -14.66 24.59
N LEU A 20 8.75 -13.70 24.19
CA LEU A 20 9.19 -12.33 23.95
C LEU A 20 9.59 -11.67 25.27
N LYS A 21 10.78 -11.04 25.30
CA LYS A 21 11.24 -10.25 26.45
C LYS A 21 10.48 -8.92 26.48
N LEU A 22 9.50 -8.80 27.38
CA LEU A 22 8.62 -7.64 27.52
C LEU A 22 8.78 -6.89 28.83
N ASP A 23 9.59 -7.38 29.77
CA ASP A 23 9.75 -6.88 31.15
C ASP A 23 10.12 -5.38 31.20
N LYS A 24 10.78 -4.89 30.15
CA LYS A 24 11.15 -3.48 30.01
C LYS A 24 9.94 -2.55 29.78
N TYR A 25 8.76 -3.09 29.38
CA TYR A 25 7.63 -2.29 28.93
C TYR A 25 6.47 -2.37 29.94
N LYS A 26 6.27 -1.32 30.77
CA LYS A 26 5.33 -1.30 31.89
C LYS A 26 3.88 -1.67 31.55
N VAL A 27 3.41 -1.29 30.35
CA VAL A 27 2.00 -1.49 29.92
C VAL A 27 1.82 -2.67 28.97
N LEU A 28 2.91 -3.35 28.58
CA LEU A 28 2.89 -4.41 27.59
C LEU A 28 3.29 -5.73 28.23
N ASN A 29 2.37 -6.69 28.22
CA ASN A 29 2.63 -8.05 28.67
C ASN A 29 2.16 -9.08 27.62
N TYR A 30 2.56 -10.34 27.80
CA TYR A 30 2.20 -11.40 26.85
C TYR A 30 0.69 -11.66 26.79
N LYS A 31 -0.07 -11.48 27.88
CA LYS A 31 -1.53 -11.65 27.91
C LYS A 31 -2.22 -10.62 26.99
N PHE A 32 -1.75 -9.38 27.04
CA PHE A 32 -2.22 -8.33 26.13
C PHE A 32 -1.93 -8.67 24.66
N LEU A 33 -0.72 -9.14 24.36
CA LEU A 33 -0.37 -9.55 22.98
C LEU A 33 -1.20 -10.76 22.53
N TYR A 34 -1.54 -11.69 23.41
CA TYR A 34 -2.48 -12.79 23.11
C TYR A 34 -3.85 -12.25 22.72
N LEU A 35 -4.38 -11.30 23.49
CA LEU A 35 -5.66 -10.67 23.19
C LEU A 35 -5.64 -10.02 21.79
N ILE A 36 -4.60 -9.22 21.51
CA ILE A 36 -4.47 -8.57 20.18
C ILE A 36 -4.33 -9.61 19.07
N PHE A 37 -3.57 -10.68 19.30
CA PHE A 37 -3.40 -11.75 18.33
C PHE A 37 -4.74 -12.41 17.97
N VAL A 38 -5.55 -12.75 18.99
CA VAL A 38 -6.88 -13.31 18.81
C VAL A 38 -7.80 -12.34 18.07
N ILE A 39 -7.80 -11.05 18.43
CA ILE A 39 -8.57 -10.01 17.75
C ILE A 39 -8.17 -9.92 16.27
N LYS A 40 -6.87 -9.93 15.97
CA LYS A 40 -6.38 -9.91 14.58
C LYS A 40 -6.83 -11.12 13.79
N ILE A 41 -6.76 -12.31 14.36
CA ILE A 41 -7.25 -13.54 13.71
C ILE A 41 -8.75 -13.42 13.43
N PHE A 42 -9.54 -13.00 14.42
CA PHE A 42 -10.98 -12.81 14.26
C PHE A 42 -11.31 -11.83 13.13
N ILE A 43 -10.64 -10.68 13.11
CA ILE A 43 -10.81 -9.67 12.06
C ILE A 43 -10.38 -10.22 10.70
N GLY A 44 -9.27 -10.94 10.61
CA GLY A 44 -8.79 -11.53 9.35
C GLY A 44 -9.73 -12.59 8.80
N VAL A 45 -10.30 -13.44 9.64
CA VAL A 45 -11.32 -14.43 9.26
C VAL A 45 -12.62 -13.71 8.84
N SER A 46 -13.06 -12.72 9.61
CA SER A 46 -14.23 -11.89 9.27
C SER A 46 -14.05 -11.18 7.93
N LEU A 47 -12.85 -10.69 7.63
CA LEU A 47 -12.54 -10.05 6.36
C LEU A 47 -12.68 -11.04 5.19
N ASN A 48 -12.25 -12.30 5.34
CA ASN A 48 -12.46 -13.33 4.34
C ASN A 48 -13.97 -13.55 4.08
N ILE A 49 -14.80 -13.60 5.13
CA ILE A 49 -16.26 -13.76 5.01
C ILE A 49 -16.88 -12.54 4.31
N VAL A 50 -16.48 -11.32 4.69
CA VAL A 50 -16.98 -10.11 4.03
C VAL A 50 -16.61 -10.09 2.55
N TYR A 51 -15.38 -10.44 2.21
CA TYR A 51 -14.91 -10.47 0.82
C TYR A 51 -15.62 -11.55 0.00
N SER A 52 -15.92 -12.73 0.58
CA SER A 52 -16.67 -13.78 -0.12
C SER A 52 -18.11 -13.37 -0.46
N LYS A 53 -18.73 -12.54 0.38
CA LYS A 53 -20.08 -12.01 0.14
C LYS A 53 -20.11 -10.78 -0.78
N TYR A 54 -19.09 -9.95 -0.70
CA TYR A 54 -19.02 -8.69 -1.47
C TYR A 54 -18.64 -8.92 -2.93
N TYR A 55 -17.70 -9.83 -3.19
CA TYR A 55 -17.22 -10.13 -4.54
C TYR A 55 -17.96 -11.35 -5.09
N GLN A 56 -18.85 -11.13 -6.07
CA GLN A 56 -19.57 -12.20 -6.74
C GLN A 56 -18.65 -13.20 -7.44
N ASP A 57 -17.62 -12.68 -8.13
CA ASP A 57 -16.56 -13.51 -8.70
C ASP A 57 -15.32 -13.47 -7.77
N ARG A 58 -14.94 -14.65 -7.29
CA ARG A 58 -13.78 -14.89 -6.45
C ARG A 58 -12.49 -14.38 -7.07
N LYS A 59 -12.37 -14.41 -8.40
CA LYS A 59 -11.21 -13.91 -9.15
C LYS A 59 -11.05 -12.39 -9.12
N THR A 60 -12.08 -11.64 -8.73
CA THR A 60 -12.01 -10.18 -8.60
C THR A 60 -11.57 -9.72 -7.22
N SER A 61 -11.59 -10.63 -6.23
CA SER A 61 -11.18 -10.36 -4.85
C SER A 61 -9.67 -10.51 -4.65
N ASP A 62 -9.00 -9.49 -4.16
CA ASP A 62 -7.56 -9.54 -3.85
C ASP A 62 -7.18 -10.72 -2.94
N ILE A 63 -7.95 -10.95 -1.85
CA ILE A 63 -7.68 -12.02 -0.88
C ILE A 63 -7.67 -13.38 -1.56
N TYR A 64 -8.73 -13.66 -2.34
CA TYR A 64 -8.89 -14.95 -2.98
C TYR A 64 -7.95 -15.13 -4.17
N LYS A 65 -7.68 -14.08 -4.96
CA LYS A 65 -6.65 -14.12 -6.00
C LYS A 65 -5.31 -14.59 -5.45
N TYR A 66 -4.83 -13.96 -4.39
CA TYR A 66 -3.53 -14.30 -3.83
C TYR A 66 -3.49 -15.71 -3.25
N PHE A 67 -4.58 -16.12 -2.61
CA PHE A 67 -4.69 -17.45 -2.06
C PHE A 67 -4.81 -18.52 -3.16
N ASP A 68 -5.63 -18.31 -4.17
CA ASP A 68 -5.86 -19.27 -5.25
C ASP A 68 -4.65 -19.35 -6.19
N ASP A 69 -4.09 -18.22 -6.61
CA ASP A 69 -2.86 -18.15 -7.41
C ASP A 69 -1.69 -18.89 -6.72
N SER A 70 -1.61 -18.84 -5.38
CA SER A 70 -0.58 -19.54 -4.63
C SER A 70 -0.64 -21.06 -4.75
N LYS A 71 -1.81 -21.65 -5.09
CA LYS A 71 -1.99 -23.08 -5.33
C LYS A 71 -1.18 -23.53 -6.55
N HIS A 72 -1.19 -22.73 -7.61
CA HIS A 72 -0.44 -23.05 -8.83
C HIS A 72 1.06 -23.01 -8.61
N ILE A 73 1.54 -22.03 -7.84
CA ILE A 73 2.96 -21.96 -7.47
C ILE A 73 3.35 -23.11 -6.53
N TYR A 74 2.51 -23.42 -5.54
CA TYR A 74 2.76 -24.53 -4.62
C TYR A 74 2.79 -25.91 -5.32
N ARG A 75 2.01 -26.12 -6.39
CA ARG A 75 2.00 -27.33 -7.18
C ARG A 75 3.40 -27.67 -7.71
N SER A 76 4.20 -26.66 -8.05
CA SER A 76 5.57 -26.87 -8.51
C SER A 76 6.47 -27.55 -7.45
N LEU A 77 6.16 -27.45 -6.15
CA LEU A 77 6.93 -28.11 -5.09
C LEU A 77 6.85 -29.64 -5.18
N SER A 78 5.67 -30.18 -5.50
CA SER A 78 5.46 -31.63 -5.64
C SER A 78 5.96 -32.17 -6.98
N GLU A 79 5.90 -31.37 -8.05
CA GLU A 79 6.32 -31.79 -9.39
C GLU A 79 7.82 -31.60 -9.62
N ASN A 80 8.38 -30.46 -9.20
CA ASN A 80 9.80 -30.16 -9.30
C ASN A 80 10.22 -29.11 -8.25
N PRO A 81 10.80 -29.50 -7.11
CA PRO A 81 11.21 -28.56 -6.04
C PRO A 81 12.15 -27.44 -6.50
N LYS A 82 12.96 -27.67 -7.53
CA LYS A 82 13.83 -26.65 -8.12
C LYS A 82 13.01 -25.54 -8.78
N HIS A 83 11.92 -25.89 -9.47
CA HIS A 83 10.99 -24.91 -10.06
C HIS A 83 10.30 -24.08 -8.97
N PHE A 84 9.90 -24.72 -7.87
CA PHE A 84 9.33 -23.99 -6.73
C PHE A 84 10.31 -22.96 -6.17
N LEU A 85 11.54 -23.32 -5.90
CA LEU A 85 12.56 -22.38 -5.44
C LEU A 85 12.83 -21.25 -6.44
N GLN A 86 12.90 -21.56 -7.72
CA GLN A 86 13.06 -20.54 -8.78
C GLN A 86 11.89 -19.54 -8.79
N LEU A 87 10.66 -20.02 -8.66
CA LEU A 87 9.47 -19.17 -8.60
C LEU A 87 9.45 -18.31 -7.33
N ILE A 88 9.79 -18.87 -6.16
CA ILE A 88 9.82 -18.16 -4.88
C ILE A 88 10.90 -17.07 -4.89
N ILE A 89 12.12 -17.40 -5.28
CA ILE A 89 13.24 -16.45 -5.34
C ILE A 89 13.04 -15.45 -6.48
N GLY A 90 12.34 -15.84 -7.54
CA GLY A 90 12.00 -14.97 -8.66
C GLY A 90 12.99 -15.04 -9.81
N PHE A 91 13.85 -16.03 -9.87
CA PHE A 91 14.74 -16.30 -11.02
C PHE A 91 13.98 -16.94 -12.18
N ASN A 92 12.86 -16.36 -12.59
CA ASN A 92 12.16 -16.83 -13.77
C ASN A 92 12.71 -16.15 -15.03
N LYS A 93 13.60 -16.84 -15.73
CA LYS A 93 14.12 -16.40 -17.06
C LYS A 93 13.11 -16.67 -18.20
N GLY A 94 11.84 -16.98 -17.91
CA GLY A 94 10.82 -17.20 -18.94
C GLY A 94 10.90 -18.56 -19.63
N GLY A 95 11.40 -19.58 -18.96
CA GLY A 95 11.37 -20.96 -19.47
C GLY A 95 9.93 -21.47 -19.62
N LYS A 96 9.64 -22.19 -20.73
CA LYS A 96 8.30 -22.76 -20.99
C LYS A 96 7.79 -23.61 -19.80
N GLU A 97 8.67 -24.31 -19.11
CA GLU A 97 8.33 -25.15 -17.95
C GLU A 97 7.79 -24.35 -16.76
N LEU A 98 8.38 -23.18 -16.46
CA LEU A 98 7.92 -22.33 -15.37
C LEU A 98 6.63 -21.58 -15.72
N ASN A 99 6.41 -21.33 -17.02
CA ASN A 99 5.18 -20.68 -17.48
C ASN A 99 3.95 -21.56 -17.23
N ALA A 100 4.08 -22.90 -17.27
CA ALA A 100 2.97 -23.82 -16.97
C ALA A 100 2.35 -23.58 -15.58
N TYR A 101 3.14 -23.14 -14.60
CA TYR A 101 2.64 -22.80 -13.26
C TYR A 101 2.08 -21.38 -13.17
N THR A 102 2.62 -20.45 -13.95
CA THR A 102 2.27 -19.03 -13.84
C THR A 102 1.14 -18.62 -14.76
N ASP A 103 0.95 -19.28 -15.90
CA ASP A 103 -0.11 -18.94 -16.88
C ASP A 103 -1.51 -19.19 -16.36
N SER A 104 -1.67 -20.09 -15.38
CA SER A 104 -2.93 -20.34 -14.69
C SER A 104 -3.23 -19.33 -13.58
N THR A 105 -2.32 -18.43 -13.24
CA THR A 105 -2.51 -17.43 -12.19
C THR A 105 -3.15 -16.16 -12.75
N SER A 106 -3.90 -15.44 -11.91
CA SER A 106 -4.54 -14.17 -12.29
C SER A 106 -3.54 -13.02 -12.46
N ASN A 107 -2.46 -13.02 -11.66
CA ASN A 107 -1.54 -11.89 -11.56
C ASN A 107 -0.13 -12.16 -12.08
N TRP A 108 0.15 -13.36 -12.57
CA TRP A 108 1.50 -13.74 -12.98
C TRP A 108 1.56 -14.28 -14.41
N LYS A 109 0.43 -14.42 -15.08
CA LYS A 109 0.32 -14.86 -16.47
C LYS A 109 1.25 -14.03 -17.36
N TYR A 110 2.08 -14.68 -18.17
CA TYR A 110 2.85 -14.02 -19.21
C TYR A 110 1.92 -13.60 -20.33
N GLN A 111 1.79 -12.30 -20.50
CA GLN A 111 0.97 -11.76 -21.57
C GLN A 111 1.84 -11.58 -22.82
N THR A 112 1.69 -12.48 -23.77
CA THR A 112 2.17 -12.28 -25.13
C THR A 112 1.05 -11.60 -25.93
N THR A 113 1.16 -10.31 -26.21
CA THR A 113 0.23 -9.62 -27.09
C THR A 113 0.86 -9.39 -28.45
N LYS A 114 0.04 -9.37 -29.52
CA LYS A 114 0.48 -8.94 -30.86
C LYS A 114 1.04 -7.50 -30.89
N PHE A 115 0.76 -6.73 -29.84
CA PHE A 115 1.29 -5.38 -29.61
C PHE A 115 2.56 -5.37 -28.73
N SER A 116 3.33 -6.45 -28.72
CA SER A 116 4.57 -6.56 -27.92
C SER A 116 5.61 -5.47 -28.21
N ASN A 117 5.54 -4.84 -29.37
CA ASN A 117 6.38 -3.68 -29.73
C ASN A 117 5.91 -2.38 -29.05
N LEU A 118 4.63 -2.28 -28.67
CA LEU A 118 4.04 -1.16 -27.92
C LEU A 118 4.11 -1.39 -26.39
N THR A 119 4.26 -2.64 -25.98
CA THR A 119 4.32 -3.01 -24.57
C THR A 119 5.62 -3.77 -24.33
N LYS A 120 6.62 -3.11 -23.75
CA LYS A 120 7.72 -3.82 -23.13
C LYS A 120 7.10 -4.70 -22.04
N THR A 121 6.85 -5.97 -22.35
CA THR A 121 6.49 -6.97 -21.35
C THR A 121 7.60 -6.99 -20.31
N SER A 122 7.43 -6.24 -19.23
CA SER A 122 8.40 -6.24 -18.16
C SER A 122 8.35 -7.64 -17.55
N ARG A 123 9.41 -8.41 -17.77
CA ARG A 123 9.72 -9.62 -17.02
C ARG A 123 10.01 -9.26 -15.57
N VAL A 124 9.07 -8.51 -14.94
CA VAL A 124 9.27 -8.03 -13.58
C VAL A 124 9.14 -9.20 -12.64
N THR A 125 10.28 -9.65 -12.18
CA THR A 125 10.42 -10.75 -11.22
C THR A 125 9.69 -10.45 -9.91
N PHE A 126 9.62 -9.19 -9.52
CA PHE A 126 8.98 -8.71 -8.31
C PHE A 126 7.87 -7.71 -8.64
N SER A 127 6.64 -8.11 -8.40
CA SER A 127 5.49 -7.21 -8.38
C SER A 127 4.78 -7.32 -7.04
N ASN A 128 4.06 -6.30 -6.65
CA ASN A 128 3.29 -6.26 -5.40
C ASN A 128 2.36 -7.47 -5.23
N HIS A 129 1.76 -7.94 -6.34
CA HIS A 129 0.84 -9.07 -6.35
C HIS A 129 1.58 -10.41 -6.29
N ARG A 130 2.70 -10.54 -7.01
CA ARG A 130 3.52 -11.77 -7.00
C ARG A 130 4.12 -12.03 -5.63
N THR A 131 4.56 -11.00 -4.90
CA THR A 131 5.14 -11.15 -3.57
C THR A 131 4.17 -11.79 -2.58
N ILE A 132 2.91 -11.33 -2.54
CA ILE A 132 1.93 -11.92 -1.63
C ILE A 132 1.50 -13.32 -2.08
N THR A 133 1.46 -13.59 -3.40
CA THR A 133 1.23 -14.94 -3.93
C THR A 133 2.34 -15.89 -3.52
N LYS A 134 3.63 -15.47 -3.60
CA LYS A 134 4.80 -16.25 -3.14
C LYS A 134 4.74 -16.54 -1.64
N PHE A 135 4.42 -15.51 -0.84
CA PHE A 135 4.24 -15.68 0.60
C PHE A 135 3.15 -16.74 0.89
N ASN A 136 2.01 -16.65 0.22
CA ASN A 136 0.96 -17.65 0.39
C ASN A 136 1.38 -19.04 -0.11
N ALA A 137 2.19 -19.15 -1.17
CA ALA A 137 2.72 -20.43 -1.62
C ALA A 137 3.66 -21.07 -0.58
N LEU A 138 4.48 -20.28 0.11
CA LEU A 138 5.30 -20.74 1.24
C LEU A 138 4.42 -21.21 2.41
N VAL A 139 3.39 -20.43 2.79
CA VAL A 139 2.47 -20.81 3.87
C VAL A 139 1.67 -22.08 3.51
N ARG A 140 1.42 -22.34 2.21
CA ARG A 140 0.72 -23.58 1.79
C ARG A 140 1.46 -24.85 2.18
N VAL A 141 2.78 -24.81 2.29
CA VAL A 141 3.58 -25.95 2.79
C VAL A 141 3.09 -26.40 4.17
N PHE A 142 2.61 -25.46 4.98
CA PHE A 142 2.17 -25.70 6.36
C PHE A 142 0.65 -25.73 6.51
N SER A 143 -0.10 -25.11 5.57
CA SER A 143 -1.54 -24.89 5.71
C SER A 143 -2.39 -25.99 5.09
N PHE A 144 -1.80 -26.85 4.24
CA PHE A 144 -2.54 -27.86 3.47
C PHE A 144 -3.78 -27.28 2.76
N GLY A 145 -3.69 -26.02 2.34
CA GLY A 145 -4.78 -25.31 1.66
C GLY A 145 -5.87 -24.72 2.57
N ASN A 146 -5.69 -24.69 3.88
CA ASN A 146 -6.61 -24.02 4.80
C ASN A 146 -6.33 -22.51 4.85
N ILE A 147 -7.26 -21.70 4.35
CA ILE A 147 -7.15 -20.24 4.27
C ILE A 147 -7.00 -19.58 5.67
N ASN A 148 -7.57 -20.16 6.73
CA ASN A 148 -7.49 -19.59 8.08
C ASN A 148 -6.09 -19.71 8.67
N ILE A 149 -5.30 -20.70 8.25
CA ILE A 149 -3.88 -20.80 8.64
C ILE A 149 -3.07 -19.65 8.01
N HIS A 150 -3.39 -19.24 6.78
CA HIS A 150 -2.77 -18.07 6.15
C HIS A 150 -3.09 -16.78 6.91
N VAL A 151 -4.33 -16.62 7.37
CA VAL A 151 -4.73 -15.52 8.27
C VAL A 151 -3.89 -15.53 9.56
N LEU A 152 -3.71 -16.71 10.14
CA LEU A 152 -2.93 -16.87 11.38
C LEU A 152 -1.48 -16.39 11.22
N PHE A 153 -0.80 -16.84 10.15
CA PHE A 153 0.57 -16.42 9.84
C PHE A 153 0.67 -14.91 9.58
N MET A 154 -0.26 -14.35 8.80
CA MET A 154 -0.28 -12.92 8.50
C MET A 154 -0.54 -12.08 9.74
N SER A 155 -1.49 -12.50 10.59
CA SER A 155 -1.81 -11.85 11.86
C SER A 155 -0.62 -11.84 12.81
N PHE A 156 0.15 -12.94 12.87
CA PHE A 156 1.36 -13.01 13.68
C PHE A 156 2.44 -12.06 13.18
N LEU A 157 2.75 -12.05 11.89
CA LEU A 157 3.75 -11.13 11.31
C LEU A 157 3.36 -9.67 11.53
N SER A 158 2.11 -9.34 11.28
CA SER A 158 1.58 -8.00 11.50
C SER A 158 1.65 -7.59 12.99
N LEU A 159 1.35 -8.50 13.92
CA LEU A 159 1.50 -8.25 15.35
C LEU A 159 2.96 -7.96 15.72
N MET A 160 3.92 -8.73 15.16
CA MET A 160 5.35 -8.47 15.36
C MET A 160 5.75 -7.09 14.81
N GLY A 161 5.21 -6.69 13.66
CA GLY A 161 5.43 -5.35 13.12
C GLY A 161 4.94 -4.24 14.06
N CYS A 162 3.71 -4.36 14.59
CA CYS A 162 3.17 -3.43 15.59
C CYS A 162 4.03 -3.40 16.87
N LEU A 163 4.48 -4.56 17.33
CA LEU A 163 5.36 -4.66 18.50
C LEU A 163 6.69 -3.94 18.28
N LEU A 164 7.28 -4.07 17.09
CA LEU A 164 8.53 -3.38 16.75
C LEU A 164 8.34 -1.86 16.69
N ILE A 165 7.22 -1.38 16.13
CA ILE A 165 6.84 0.05 16.17
C ILE A 165 6.71 0.50 17.63
N PHE A 166 5.99 -0.26 18.46
CA PHE A 166 5.82 0.06 19.88
C PHE A 166 7.17 0.13 20.61
N LYS A 167 8.06 -0.84 20.41
CA LYS A 167 9.39 -0.83 21.02
C LYS A 167 10.23 0.37 20.60
N SER A 168 10.10 0.80 19.36
CA SER A 168 10.90 1.91 18.78
C SER A 168 10.56 3.26 19.41
N TYR A 169 9.29 3.57 19.57
CA TYR A 169 8.87 4.88 20.07
C TYR A 169 8.65 4.94 21.58
N TYR A 170 8.71 3.80 22.29
CA TYR A 170 8.46 3.71 23.72
C TYR A 170 9.27 4.71 24.54
N GLN A 171 10.54 4.92 24.19
CA GLN A 171 11.44 5.84 24.87
C GLN A 171 11.08 7.33 24.73
N PHE A 172 10.24 7.68 23.75
CA PHE A 172 9.82 9.06 23.49
C PHE A 172 8.49 9.43 24.10
N ILE A 173 7.79 8.46 24.73
CA ILE A 173 6.46 8.61 25.29
C ILE A 173 6.53 8.53 26.81
N SER A 174 5.90 9.48 27.52
CA SER A 174 5.81 9.46 28.97
C SER A 174 4.90 8.35 29.50
N SER A 175 5.04 8.02 30.77
CA SER A 175 4.17 7.04 31.48
C SER A 175 2.69 7.36 31.32
N ASP A 176 2.31 8.64 31.37
CA ASP A 176 0.93 9.12 31.37
C ASP A 176 0.24 8.92 30.00
N ASN A 177 1.02 8.85 28.93
CA ASN A 177 0.52 8.68 27.57
C ASN A 177 0.72 7.25 27.00
N LEU A 178 1.29 6.32 27.78
CA LEU A 178 1.58 4.96 27.31
C LEU A 178 0.32 4.19 26.88
N ILE A 179 -0.83 4.41 27.54
CA ILE A 179 -2.09 3.77 27.17
C ILE A 179 -2.56 4.27 25.81
N PHE A 180 -2.55 5.59 25.57
CA PHE A 180 -2.89 6.15 24.26
C PHE A 180 -1.94 5.66 23.17
N TYR A 181 -0.65 5.57 23.47
CA TYR A 181 0.34 5.03 22.55
C TYR A 181 0.07 3.57 22.20
N LEU A 182 -0.26 2.75 23.19
CA LEU A 182 -0.66 1.35 23.00
C LEU A 182 -1.91 1.26 22.09
N LEU A 183 -2.93 2.07 22.37
CA LEU A 183 -4.15 2.12 21.54
C LEU A 183 -3.84 2.53 20.10
N ILE A 184 -2.99 3.53 19.87
CA ILE A 184 -2.59 3.96 18.54
C ILE A 184 -1.92 2.83 17.77
N VAL A 185 -0.95 2.14 18.37
CA VAL A 185 -0.16 1.15 17.63
C VAL A 185 -0.95 -0.14 17.38
N PHE A 186 -1.76 -0.60 18.33
CA PHE A 186 -2.39 -1.90 18.25
C PHE A 186 -3.88 -1.87 17.88
N PHE A 187 -4.59 -0.75 18.11
CA PHE A 187 -6.04 -0.66 17.90
C PHE A 187 -6.46 0.32 16.81
N THR A 188 -5.54 0.99 16.13
CA THR A 188 -5.91 1.81 14.96
C THR A 188 -6.68 0.95 13.96
N PRO A 189 -7.95 1.30 13.63
CA PRO A 189 -8.82 0.44 12.81
C PRO A 189 -8.22 0.06 11.46
N SER A 190 -7.57 1.00 10.77
CA SER A 190 -6.92 0.72 9.48
C SER A 190 -5.79 -0.32 9.60
N ILE A 191 -4.99 -0.30 10.67
CA ILE A 191 -3.97 -1.32 10.92
C ILE A 191 -4.63 -2.66 11.28
N LEU A 192 -5.59 -2.68 12.19
CA LEU A 192 -6.26 -3.92 12.59
C LEU A 192 -6.91 -4.62 11.41
N ILE A 193 -7.65 -3.89 10.57
CA ILE A 193 -8.42 -4.47 9.47
C ILE A 193 -7.48 -4.94 8.37
N TRP A 194 -6.67 -4.03 7.81
CA TRP A 194 -5.93 -4.31 6.58
C TRP A 194 -4.71 -5.19 6.79
N SER A 195 -4.11 -5.20 7.98
CA SER A 195 -2.93 -6.02 8.24
C SER A 195 -3.24 -7.40 8.83
N SER A 196 -4.51 -7.73 9.09
CA SER A 196 -4.90 -9.02 9.66
C SER A 196 -5.33 -10.05 8.61
N GLY A 197 -5.78 -9.61 7.43
CA GLY A 197 -6.18 -10.47 6.32
C GLY A 197 -5.01 -10.96 5.44
N ILE A 198 -5.31 -11.80 4.47
CA ILE A 198 -4.34 -12.31 3.47
C ILE A 198 -4.06 -11.22 2.43
N LEU A 199 -3.55 -10.10 2.90
CA LEU A 199 -3.23 -8.92 2.14
C LEU A 199 -1.76 -8.53 2.35
N LYS A 200 -1.17 -7.85 1.39
CA LYS A 200 0.22 -7.38 1.47
C LYS A 200 0.49 -6.41 2.62
N GLU A 201 -0.55 -5.80 3.17
CA GLU A 201 -0.47 -4.82 4.25
C GLU A 201 0.09 -5.41 5.55
N GLY A 202 -0.15 -6.68 5.84
CA GLY A 202 0.47 -7.35 7.00
C GLY A 202 1.99 -7.44 6.86
N LEU A 203 2.50 -7.79 5.68
CA LEU A 203 3.94 -7.79 5.39
C LEU A 203 4.53 -6.39 5.42
N ILE A 204 3.78 -5.38 4.95
CA ILE A 204 4.21 -3.98 4.97
C ILE A 204 4.34 -3.48 6.42
N VAL A 205 3.37 -3.78 7.28
CA VAL A 205 3.43 -3.39 8.71
C VAL A 205 4.61 -4.07 9.40
N PHE A 206 4.89 -5.35 9.10
CA PHE A 206 6.05 -6.05 9.62
C PHE A 206 7.36 -5.44 9.13
N GLY A 207 7.50 -5.24 7.80
CA GLY A 207 8.69 -4.63 7.21
C GLY A 207 8.93 -3.21 7.72
N PHE A 208 7.87 -2.41 7.84
CA PHE A 208 7.96 -1.06 8.37
C PHE A 208 8.34 -1.02 9.86
N GLY A 209 7.73 -1.89 10.68
CA GLY A 209 8.11 -2.00 12.09
C GLY A 209 9.57 -2.39 12.27
N LEU A 210 10.04 -3.35 11.46
CA LEU A 210 11.44 -3.76 11.45
C LEU A 210 12.37 -2.61 11.00
N PHE A 211 11.95 -1.85 9.98
CA PHE A 211 12.69 -0.69 9.47
C PHE A 211 12.88 0.37 10.55
N ILE A 212 11.81 0.83 11.20
CA ILE A 212 11.88 1.85 12.25
C ILE A 212 12.71 1.35 13.45
N TYR A 213 12.48 0.10 13.87
CA TYR A 213 13.23 -0.50 14.98
C TYR A 213 14.73 -0.56 14.68
N SER A 214 15.09 -0.92 13.46
CA SER A 214 16.49 -1.00 13.02
C SER A 214 17.15 0.37 12.96
N ILE A 215 16.48 1.38 12.41
CA ILE A 215 17.02 2.74 12.32
C ILE A 215 17.29 3.33 13.72
N PHE A 216 16.33 3.16 14.65
CA PHE A 216 16.48 3.73 15.99
C PHE A 216 17.53 3.03 16.84
N ASN A 217 17.96 1.82 16.44
CA ASN A 217 18.96 1.02 17.14
C ASN A 217 20.23 0.78 16.33
N ILE A 218 20.43 1.46 15.19
CA ILE A 218 21.50 1.15 14.24
C ILE A 218 22.91 1.25 14.85
N SER A 219 23.10 2.13 15.83
CA SER A 219 24.34 2.29 16.57
C SER A 219 24.66 1.12 17.52
N ASN A 220 23.69 0.27 17.81
CA ASN A 220 23.80 -0.83 18.79
C ASN A 220 24.36 -2.13 18.16
N GLY A 221 24.85 -2.09 16.92
CA GLY A 221 25.60 -3.17 16.31
C GLY A 221 25.05 -3.72 14.99
N ILE A 222 25.85 -4.59 14.37
CA ILE A 222 25.64 -5.10 13.01
C ILE A 222 24.29 -5.79 12.79
N LYS A 223 23.72 -6.42 13.82
CA LYS A 223 22.42 -7.08 13.75
C LYS A 223 21.30 -6.13 13.31
N TYR A 224 21.37 -4.85 13.70
CA TYR A 224 20.39 -3.84 13.31
C TYR A 224 20.59 -3.37 11.88
N LEU A 225 21.83 -3.34 11.39
CA LEU A 225 22.10 -3.10 9.98
C LEU A 225 21.55 -4.24 9.10
N LEU A 226 21.77 -5.50 9.48
CA LEU A 226 21.21 -6.65 8.78
C LEU A 226 19.67 -6.63 8.81
N SER A 227 19.07 -6.29 9.95
CA SER A 227 17.63 -6.12 10.08
C SER A 227 17.10 -4.96 9.20
N LEU A 228 17.87 -3.88 9.07
CA LEU A 228 17.52 -2.76 8.18
C LEU A 228 17.54 -3.20 6.71
N LEU A 229 18.56 -3.91 6.29
CA LEU A 229 18.66 -4.45 4.92
C LEU A 229 17.49 -5.41 4.62
N LEU A 230 17.18 -6.31 5.56
CA LEU A 230 16.02 -7.21 5.43
C LEU A 230 14.71 -6.42 5.34
N SER A 231 14.53 -5.37 6.15
CA SER A 231 13.32 -4.55 6.14
C SER A 231 13.16 -3.79 4.82
N ILE A 232 14.24 -3.19 4.29
CA ILE A 232 14.27 -2.52 2.99
C ILE A 232 13.89 -3.52 1.89
N PHE A 233 14.47 -4.72 1.90
CA PHE A 233 14.12 -5.77 0.95
C PHE A 233 12.63 -6.14 1.03
N LEU A 234 12.08 -6.41 2.22
CA LEU A 234 10.67 -6.74 2.40
C LEU A 234 9.73 -5.62 1.93
N ILE A 235 10.05 -4.37 2.23
CA ILE A 235 9.27 -3.22 1.77
C ILE A 235 9.39 -3.07 0.26
N PHE A 236 10.58 -3.24 -0.31
CA PHE A 236 10.81 -3.11 -1.75
C PHE A 236 10.00 -4.13 -2.56
N ILE A 237 10.00 -5.40 -2.17
CA ILE A 237 9.25 -6.45 -2.87
C ILE A 237 7.73 -6.34 -2.67
N THR A 238 7.26 -5.65 -1.61
CA THR A 238 5.83 -5.46 -1.33
C THR A 238 5.29 -4.16 -1.92
N LYS A 239 5.98 -3.04 -1.69
CA LYS A 239 5.64 -1.70 -2.20
C LYS A 239 6.91 -0.88 -2.41
N TYR A 240 7.56 -1.06 -3.54
CA TYR A 240 8.85 -0.43 -3.86
C TYR A 240 8.89 1.09 -3.64
N TYR A 241 7.81 1.82 -3.92
CA TYR A 241 7.76 3.27 -3.76
C TYR A 241 7.95 3.73 -2.30
N LEU A 242 7.60 2.87 -1.32
CA LEU A 242 7.84 3.18 0.09
C LEU A 242 9.34 3.29 0.39
N VAL A 243 10.18 2.48 -0.25
CA VAL A 243 11.63 2.55 -0.06
C VAL A 243 12.17 3.89 -0.56
N PHE A 244 11.68 4.38 -1.72
CA PHE A 244 12.08 5.69 -2.26
C PHE A 244 11.65 6.87 -1.37
N ILE A 245 10.66 6.69 -0.50
CA ILE A 245 10.27 7.68 0.51
C ILE A 245 11.09 7.49 1.79
N LEU A 246 11.14 6.26 2.28
CA LEU A 246 11.71 5.96 3.60
C LEU A 246 13.24 6.08 3.62
N ALA A 247 13.94 5.59 2.60
CA ALA A 247 15.41 5.55 2.62
C ALA A 247 16.02 6.96 2.65
N PRO A 248 15.64 7.94 1.80
CA PRO A 248 16.18 9.30 1.88
C PRO A 248 15.86 9.98 3.22
N LEU A 249 14.61 9.83 3.72
CA LEU A 249 14.22 10.45 4.98
C LEU A 249 14.90 9.79 6.19
N ALA A 250 15.18 8.50 6.13
CA ALA A 250 15.96 7.79 7.14
C ALA A 250 17.43 8.24 7.13
N SER A 251 18.01 8.41 5.95
CA SER A 251 19.37 8.95 5.83
C SER A 251 19.48 10.33 6.47
N LEU A 252 18.49 11.20 6.24
CA LEU A 252 18.40 12.49 6.93
C LEU A 252 18.27 12.36 8.45
N TYR A 253 17.41 11.45 8.90
CA TYR A 253 17.23 11.21 10.32
C TYR A 253 18.56 10.79 10.98
N LEU A 254 19.35 9.96 10.31
CA LEU A 254 20.60 9.41 10.83
C LEU A 254 21.76 10.44 10.90
N ILE A 255 21.67 11.58 10.21
CA ILE A 255 22.67 12.65 10.33
C ILE A 255 22.60 13.23 11.75
N PRO A 256 23.66 13.07 12.58
CA PRO A 256 23.64 13.51 13.96
C PRO A 256 23.84 15.03 14.06
N LEU A 257 22.80 15.76 14.41
CA LEU A 257 22.85 17.20 14.65
C LEU A 257 22.30 17.50 16.04
N LYS A 258 23.02 18.29 16.82
CA LYS A 258 22.66 18.63 18.22
C LYS A 258 21.71 19.83 18.27
N SER A 259 21.97 20.86 17.45
CA SER A 259 21.17 22.09 17.46
C SER A 259 19.82 21.90 16.77
N LYS A 260 18.74 22.37 17.40
CA LYS A 260 17.39 22.38 16.81
C LYS A 260 17.34 23.17 15.49
N LYS A 261 18.06 24.29 15.39
CA LYS A 261 18.20 25.10 14.17
C LYS A 261 18.80 24.27 13.03
N ASN A 262 19.89 23.55 13.29
CA ASN A 262 20.55 22.71 12.27
C ASN A 262 19.66 21.50 11.87
N ILE A 263 18.91 20.94 12.82
CA ILE A 263 17.94 19.87 12.53
C ILE A 263 16.84 20.38 11.59
N LEU A 264 16.28 21.55 11.83
CA LEU A 264 15.31 22.16 10.93
C LEU A 264 15.93 22.46 9.57
N LEU A 265 17.12 23.06 9.56
CA LEU A 265 17.82 23.47 8.35
C LEU A 265 18.05 22.30 7.38
N LYS A 266 18.44 21.11 7.87
CA LYS A 266 18.65 19.95 6.99
C LYS A 266 17.38 19.52 6.24
N TYR A 267 16.19 19.58 6.88
CA TYR A 267 14.93 19.27 6.20
C TYR A 267 14.51 20.36 5.22
N VAL A 268 14.75 21.65 5.59
CA VAL A 268 14.51 22.79 4.70
C VAL A 268 15.38 22.71 3.45
N ILE A 269 16.68 22.44 3.60
CA ILE A 269 17.62 22.30 2.48
C ILE A 269 17.14 21.24 1.48
N ILE A 270 16.62 20.11 1.98
CA ILE A 270 16.11 19.06 1.08
C ILE A 270 14.84 19.51 0.36
N ILE A 271 13.90 20.14 1.06
CA ILE A 271 12.69 20.67 0.43
C ILE A 271 13.06 21.70 -0.64
N VAL A 272 13.91 22.64 -0.30
CA VAL A 272 14.39 23.68 -1.24
C VAL A 272 15.16 23.05 -2.39
N GLY A 273 16.10 22.15 -2.10
CA GLY A 273 16.92 21.47 -3.11
C GLY A 273 16.07 20.63 -4.09
N THR A 274 15.11 19.86 -3.58
CA THR A 274 14.21 19.08 -4.45
C THR A 274 13.30 19.99 -5.28
N THR A 275 12.85 21.11 -4.72
CA THR A 275 12.06 22.11 -5.44
C THR A 275 12.90 22.80 -6.54
N LEU A 276 14.13 23.13 -6.25
CA LEU A 276 15.05 23.70 -7.25
C LEU A 276 15.33 22.70 -8.38
N ILE A 277 15.66 21.45 -8.05
CA ILE A 277 15.89 20.39 -9.06
C ILE A 277 14.64 20.20 -9.92
N TYR A 278 13.45 20.20 -9.33
CA TYR A 278 12.17 20.07 -10.05
C TYR A 278 11.98 21.23 -11.05
N ASN A 279 12.31 22.46 -10.69
CA ASN A 279 12.14 23.63 -11.55
C ASN A 279 13.25 23.77 -12.61
N LEU A 280 14.48 23.38 -12.28
CA LEU A 280 15.65 23.57 -13.15
C LEU A 280 15.91 22.38 -14.09
N SER A 281 15.44 21.18 -13.77
CA SER A 281 15.67 19.97 -14.57
C SER A 281 14.38 19.48 -15.20
N ASP A 282 14.22 19.69 -16.51
CA ASP A 282 13.08 19.16 -17.28
C ASP A 282 13.03 17.64 -17.26
N ALA A 283 14.20 16.97 -17.32
CA ALA A 283 14.26 15.51 -17.26
C ALA A 283 13.73 14.98 -15.92
N PHE A 284 14.09 15.61 -14.80
CA PHE A 284 13.59 15.23 -13.49
C PHE A 284 12.09 15.51 -13.35
N ARG A 285 11.67 16.73 -13.76
CA ARG A 285 10.25 17.14 -13.72
C ARG A 285 9.37 16.18 -14.53
N ASN A 286 9.74 15.95 -15.79
CA ASN A 286 8.98 15.08 -16.69
C ASN A 286 8.97 13.64 -16.20
N GLY A 287 10.09 13.11 -15.69
CA GLY A 287 10.15 11.76 -15.15
C GLY A 287 9.28 11.56 -13.88
N VAL A 288 9.22 12.56 -13.01
CA VAL A 288 8.33 12.53 -11.82
C VAL A 288 6.87 12.62 -12.22
N MET A 289 6.54 13.58 -13.12
CA MET A 289 5.18 13.81 -13.59
C MET A 289 4.64 12.61 -14.36
N GLU A 290 5.44 12.02 -15.22
CA GLU A 290 5.09 10.81 -15.96
C GLU A 290 4.73 9.65 -15.02
N LYS A 291 5.55 9.37 -14.03
CA LYS A 291 5.28 8.30 -13.04
C LYS A 291 3.99 8.56 -12.25
N ILE A 292 3.74 9.82 -11.85
CA ILE A 292 2.51 10.20 -11.15
C ILE A 292 1.31 10.04 -12.08
N LYS A 293 1.38 10.56 -13.32
CA LYS A 293 0.32 10.48 -14.34
C LYS A 293 -0.01 9.02 -14.66
N ASN A 294 1.01 8.17 -14.90
CA ASN A 294 0.83 6.76 -15.20
C ASN A 294 0.16 6.00 -14.05
N LYS A 295 0.62 6.22 -12.81
CA LYS A 295 0.02 5.57 -11.65
C LYS A 295 -1.39 6.05 -11.37
N ARG A 296 -1.63 7.34 -11.53
CA ARG A 296 -2.96 7.96 -11.43
C ARG A 296 -3.90 7.38 -12.49
N TYR A 297 -3.45 7.27 -13.74
CA TYR A 297 -4.22 6.70 -14.83
C TYR A 297 -4.63 5.25 -14.55
N GLU A 298 -3.70 4.41 -14.10
CA GLU A 298 -3.97 3.02 -13.73
C GLU A 298 -5.08 2.91 -12.67
N TYR A 299 -5.01 3.73 -11.62
CA TYR A 299 -6.03 3.72 -10.56
C TYR A 299 -7.37 4.32 -11.01
N ILE A 300 -7.37 5.38 -11.82
CA ILE A 300 -8.60 5.98 -12.35
C ILE A 300 -9.31 4.95 -13.22
N ARG A 301 -8.61 4.30 -14.16
CA ARG A 301 -9.16 3.32 -15.06
C ARG A 301 -9.87 2.18 -14.31
N THR A 302 -9.19 1.57 -13.34
CA THR A 302 -9.76 0.47 -12.56
C THR A 302 -10.88 0.90 -11.61
N SER A 303 -10.97 2.17 -11.25
CA SER A 303 -11.93 2.66 -10.25
C SER A 303 -13.14 3.36 -10.85
N LEU A 304 -12.97 4.05 -11.97
CA LEU A 304 -14.06 4.74 -12.67
C LEU A 304 -14.98 3.73 -13.35
N GLY A 305 -14.45 2.57 -13.72
CA GLY A 305 -15.17 1.53 -14.43
C GLY A 305 -15.42 1.87 -15.90
N GLY A 306 -16.16 1.01 -16.59
CA GLY A 306 -16.50 1.13 -18.00
C GLY A 306 -15.65 0.22 -18.89
N TYR A 307 -15.84 0.38 -20.20
CA TYR A 307 -15.18 -0.40 -21.23
C TYR A 307 -14.09 0.43 -21.88
N TYR A 308 -12.89 -0.11 -21.98
CA TYR A 308 -11.71 0.57 -22.50
C TYR A 308 -11.30 -0.03 -23.83
N TYR A 309 -11.02 0.85 -24.79
CA TYR A 309 -10.59 0.48 -26.15
C TYR A 309 -9.36 1.28 -26.53
N ILE A 310 -8.50 0.69 -27.37
CA ILE A 310 -7.45 1.43 -28.07
C ILE A 310 -8.06 1.91 -29.37
N GLN A 311 -8.04 3.22 -29.58
CA GLN A 311 -8.45 3.87 -30.81
C GLN A 311 -7.21 4.18 -31.65
N PHE A 312 -7.19 3.76 -32.92
CA PHE A 312 -6.18 4.10 -33.88
C PHE A 312 -6.81 5.01 -34.94
N ASN A 313 -6.07 6.05 -35.36
CA ASN A 313 -6.40 6.85 -36.54
C ASN A 313 -5.67 6.33 -37.79
N LYS A 314 -5.90 6.97 -38.96
CA LYS A 314 -5.25 6.63 -40.23
C LYS A 314 -3.71 6.68 -40.14
N ASP A 315 -3.15 7.54 -39.30
CA ASP A 315 -1.70 7.74 -39.15
C ASP A 315 -1.09 6.82 -38.08
N ASN A 316 -1.80 5.76 -37.66
CA ASN A 316 -1.41 4.85 -36.58
C ASN A 316 -1.17 5.52 -35.21
N ALA A 317 -1.56 6.79 -35.07
CA ALA A 317 -1.60 7.41 -33.74
C ALA A 317 -2.70 6.73 -32.93
N HIS A 318 -2.40 6.41 -31.66
CA HIS A 318 -3.30 5.64 -30.85
C HIS A 318 -3.58 6.35 -29.52
N ARG A 319 -4.78 6.19 -29.03
CA ARG A 319 -5.19 6.65 -27.70
C ARG A 319 -6.10 5.63 -27.03
N ILE A 320 -6.14 5.61 -25.71
CA ILE A 320 -7.12 4.82 -24.97
C ILE A 320 -8.38 5.66 -24.79
N VAL A 321 -9.52 5.11 -25.17
CA VAL A 321 -10.85 5.71 -24.99
C VAL A 321 -11.68 4.84 -24.05
N ARG A 322 -12.55 5.50 -23.28
CA ARG A 322 -13.47 4.85 -22.34
C ARG A 322 -14.90 5.00 -22.83
N PHE A 323 -15.64 3.92 -22.75
CA PHE A 323 -17.08 3.91 -22.95
C PHE A 323 -17.80 3.42 -21.68
N GLU A 324 -18.99 3.92 -21.41
CA GLU A 324 -19.79 3.45 -20.29
C GLU A 324 -20.51 2.15 -20.59
N LYS A 325 -20.84 1.92 -21.83
CA LYS A 325 -21.44 0.68 -22.34
C LYS A 325 -20.49 0.00 -23.33
N ARG A 326 -20.60 -1.34 -23.45
CA ARG A 326 -19.83 -2.08 -24.44
C ARG A 326 -20.27 -1.67 -25.85
N MET A 327 -19.33 -1.45 -26.73
CA MET A 327 -19.61 -1.23 -28.15
C MET A 327 -20.19 -2.53 -28.75
N LYS A 328 -21.26 -2.41 -29.54
CA LYS A 328 -21.83 -3.56 -30.25
C LYS A 328 -20.93 -3.93 -31.44
N GLN A 329 -20.88 -5.23 -31.71
CA GLN A 329 -20.08 -5.83 -32.81
C GLN A 329 -20.83 -5.79 -34.14
N ASP A 330 -21.47 -4.69 -34.51
CA ASP A 330 -22.22 -4.60 -35.75
C ASP A 330 -21.46 -3.81 -36.82
N GLU A 331 -20.98 -4.51 -37.83
CA GLU A 331 -20.25 -3.95 -38.95
C GLU A 331 -21.13 -3.13 -39.93
N THR A 332 -22.46 -3.10 -39.77
CA THR A 332 -23.37 -2.65 -40.81
C THR A 332 -24.26 -1.45 -40.46
N THR A 333 -24.36 -1.03 -39.22
CA THR A 333 -25.28 0.05 -38.85
C THR A 333 -24.62 1.20 -38.12
N GLN A 334 -24.43 2.31 -38.84
CA GLN A 334 -24.02 3.62 -38.34
C GLN A 334 -25.01 4.31 -37.41
N LYS A 335 -25.88 3.61 -36.66
CA LYS A 335 -26.83 4.23 -35.74
C LYS A 335 -26.29 4.23 -34.32
N SER A 336 -25.83 5.38 -33.93
CA SER A 336 -25.09 5.78 -32.73
C SER A 336 -25.87 5.81 -31.40
N ASN A 337 -27.01 5.19 -31.26
CA ASN A 337 -27.91 5.44 -30.12
C ASN A 337 -27.55 4.68 -28.82
N ASP A 338 -26.56 3.78 -28.84
CA ASP A 338 -26.16 2.98 -27.66
C ASP A 338 -24.77 3.34 -27.09
N TYR A 339 -24.14 4.41 -27.58
CA TYR A 339 -22.79 4.82 -27.17
C TYR A 339 -22.83 6.12 -26.36
N TYR A 340 -22.47 6.04 -25.10
CA TYR A 340 -22.25 7.23 -24.29
C TYR A 340 -20.74 7.51 -24.25
N TRP A 341 -20.33 8.61 -24.88
CA TRP A 341 -19.02 9.16 -24.70
C TRP A 341 -18.92 9.74 -23.29
N SER A 342 -17.96 9.29 -22.50
CA SER A 342 -17.60 10.02 -21.29
C SER A 342 -16.95 11.33 -21.73
N SER A 343 -17.48 12.47 -21.28
CA SER A 343 -16.87 13.80 -21.47
C SER A 343 -15.49 13.93 -20.83
N ASP A 344 -15.07 12.96 -20.03
CA ASP A 344 -13.78 12.87 -19.36
C ASP A 344 -12.66 12.28 -20.22
N THR A 345 -12.73 12.43 -21.57
CA THR A 345 -11.63 12.06 -22.48
C THR A 345 -10.33 12.81 -22.15
N SER A 346 -10.38 13.94 -21.46
CA SER A 346 -9.20 14.68 -21.01
C SER A 346 -8.33 13.91 -19.99
N LEU A 347 -8.92 13.00 -19.23
CA LEU A 347 -8.20 12.14 -18.27
C LEU A 347 -7.55 10.92 -18.95
N LEU A 348 -7.99 10.59 -20.16
CA LEU A 348 -7.61 9.40 -20.91
C LEU A 348 -6.77 9.71 -22.13
N LYS A 349 -6.41 10.98 -22.38
CA LYS A 349 -5.43 11.33 -23.39
C LYS A 349 -4.11 10.71 -22.98
N ALA A 350 -3.78 9.62 -23.65
CA ALA A 350 -2.43 9.13 -23.65
C ALA A 350 -1.59 10.17 -24.36
N GLU A 351 -0.60 10.72 -23.68
CA GLU A 351 0.40 11.57 -24.31
C GLU A 351 1.18 10.71 -25.32
N GLN A 352 1.48 11.28 -26.48
CA GLN A 352 2.31 10.63 -27.50
C GLN A 352 3.59 10.08 -26.86
N GLY A 353 3.85 8.79 -27.02
CA GLY A 353 5.08 8.15 -26.54
C GLY A 353 4.99 7.40 -25.20
N LEU A 354 3.85 7.39 -24.50
CA LEU A 354 3.72 6.59 -23.28
C LEU A 354 3.50 5.11 -23.59
N PRO A 355 4.23 4.18 -22.93
CA PRO A 355 4.01 2.75 -23.08
C PRO A 355 2.66 2.36 -22.48
N TYR A 356 1.74 1.92 -23.31
CA TYR A 356 0.47 1.36 -22.85
C TYR A 356 0.70 -0.05 -22.36
N GLN A 357 0.26 -0.33 -21.11
CA GLN A 357 0.12 -1.71 -20.67
C GLN A 357 -1.17 -2.29 -21.27
N VAL A 358 -1.06 -2.99 -22.38
CA VAL A 358 -2.13 -3.84 -22.91
C VAL A 358 -2.19 -5.06 -22.00
N PHE A 359 -3.24 -5.16 -21.19
CA PHE A 359 -3.53 -6.38 -20.43
C PHE A 359 -4.18 -7.39 -21.35
N ASN A 360 -3.71 -8.62 -21.24
CA ASN A 360 -4.07 -9.79 -22.02
C ASN A 360 -5.56 -9.89 -22.31
N THR A 361 -5.95 -9.42 -23.43
CA THR A 361 -7.15 -9.87 -24.10
C THR A 361 -6.69 -10.69 -25.30
N GLU A 362 -7.35 -11.78 -25.57
CA GLU A 362 -7.24 -12.44 -26.86
C GLU A 362 -7.75 -11.47 -27.93
N LEU A 363 -6.91 -10.47 -28.24
CA LEU A 363 -7.17 -9.44 -29.23
C LEU A 363 -7.38 -10.03 -30.63
N ASN A 364 -7.26 -11.34 -30.77
CA ASN A 364 -7.34 -12.02 -32.05
C ASN A 364 -8.71 -11.92 -32.71
N ASN A 365 -9.79 -11.60 -31.99
CA ASN A 365 -11.16 -11.68 -32.53
C ASN A 365 -12.07 -10.50 -32.15
N GLU A 366 -11.62 -9.45 -31.47
CA GLU A 366 -12.48 -8.33 -31.08
C GLU A 366 -12.07 -7.00 -31.74
N LEU A 367 -12.04 -6.96 -33.05
CA LEU A 367 -12.21 -5.72 -33.80
C LEU A 367 -13.66 -5.31 -33.70
N LEU A 368 -14.00 -4.38 -32.81
CA LEU A 368 -15.38 -4.12 -32.43
C LEU A 368 -16.03 -3.02 -33.24
N TYR A 369 -15.25 -2.16 -33.87
CA TYR A 369 -15.78 -1.08 -34.68
C TYR A 369 -14.71 -0.52 -35.61
N THR A 370 -15.03 -0.37 -36.90
CA THR A 370 -14.26 0.40 -37.86
C THR A 370 -15.14 1.49 -38.41
N SER A 371 -14.79 2.76 -38.17
CA SER A 371 -15.24 3.86 -39.01
C SER A 371 -14.22 4.08 -40.09
N SER A 372 -14.56 4.85 -41.13
CA SER A 372 -13.60 5.27 -42.18
C SER A 372 -12.35 5.96 -41.61
N GLU A 373 -12.43 6.45 -40.37
CA GLU A 373 -11.37 7.23 -39.70
C GLU A 373 -10.68 6.48 -38.57
N PHE A 374 -11.37 5.59 -37.86
CA PHE A 374 -10.86 4.99 -36.63
C PHE A 374 -11.10 3.48 -36.56
N LYS A 375 -10.10 2.77 -36.04
CA LYS A 375 -10.19 1.36 -35.64
C LYS A 375 -10.15 1.25 -34.11
N TYR A 376 -11.07 0.49 -33.52
CA TYR A 376 -11.16 0.29 -32.08
C TYR A 376 -10.88 -1.16 -31.73
N TYR A 377 -9.97 -1.39 -30.77
CA TYR A 377 -9.66 -2.69 -30.23
C TYR A 377 -10.03 -2.72 -28.75
N PHE A 378 -10.79 -3.70 -28.33
CA PHE A 378 -11.14 -3.85 -26.92
C PHE A 378 -9.88 -4.09 -26.09
N LEU A 379 -9.74 -3.36 -24.99
CA LEU A 379 -8.60 -3.47 -24.08
C LEU A 379 -9.00 -4.20 -22.79
N ASP A 380 -10.03 -3.69 -22.11
CA ASP A 380 -10.45 -4.24 -20.80
C ASP A 380 -11.79 -3.64 -20.36
N SER A 381 -12.42 -4.25 -19.34
CA SER A 381 -13.61 -3.71 -18.70
C SER A 381 -13.50 -3.78 -17.19
N PHE A 382 -13.99 -2.74 -16.52
CA PHE A 382 -13.99 -2.64 -15.07
C PHE A 382 -15.35 -2.21 -14.56
N SER A 383 -15.78 -2.75 -13.41
CA SER A 383 -16.91 -2.21 -12.67
C SER A 383 -16.52 -0.94 -11.93
N ARG A 384 -17.42 0.04 -11.85
CA ARG A 384 -17.17 1.27 -11.11
C ARG A 384 -17.05 0.99 -9.61
N ALA A 385 -16.00 1.54 -8.98
CA ALA A 385 -15.82 1.45 -7.55
C ALA A 385 -16.87 2.28 -6.81
N GLY A 386 -17.58 1.68 -5.84
CA GLY A 386 -18.66 2.34 -5.10
C GLY A 386 -18.22 3.55 -4.26
N SER A 387 -16.92 3.72 -4.03
CA SER A 387 -16.35 4.83 -3.26
C SER A 387 -15.41 5.72 -4.09
N TYR A 388 -15.64 5.78 -5.41
CA TYR A 388 -14.87 6.65 -6.31
C TYR A 388 -15.09 8.14 -5.98
N TYR A 389 -14.03 8.92 -6.03
CA TYR A 389 -14.09 10.38 -5.97
C TYR A 389 -13.09 11.02 -6.95
N THR A 390 -13.40 12.24 -7.42
CA THR A 390 -12.54 12.96 -8.36
C THR A 390 -11.28 13.46 -7.68
N LEU A 391 -10.12 13.12 -8.26
CA LEU A 391 -8.81 13.60 -7.81
C LEU A 391 -8.60 15.07 -8.23
N PRO A 392 -7.76 15.83 -7.49
CA PRO A 392 -7.35 17.18 -7.94
C PRO A 392 -6.70 17.14 -9.32
N THR A 393 -7.00 18.10 -10.18
CA THR A 393 -6.35 18.21 -11.51
C THR A 393 -4.87 18.53 -11.35
N ILE A 394 -4.01 17.87 -12.13
CA ILE A 394 -2.58 18.12 -12.16
C ILE A 394 -2.27 18.89 -13.45
N LYS A 395 -1.75 20.11 -13.32
CA LYS A 395 -1.23 20.91 -14.40
C LYS A 395 0.29 21.04 -14.27
N ASP A 396 1.01 21.21 -15.36
CA ASP A 396 2.48 21.10 -15.37
C ASP A 396 3.21 22.30 -14.74
N SER A 397 2.50 23.42 -14.42
CA SER A 397 3.12 24.55 -13.72
C SER A 397 3.30 24.28 -12.22
N PHE A 398 4.43 24.71 -11.67
CA PHE A 398 4.76 24.50 -10.26
C PHE A 398 3.70 25.04 -9.28
N PRO A 399 3.14 26.27 -9.43
CA PRO A 399 2.09 26.75 -8.52
C PRO A 399 0.84 25.86 -8.53
N ASN A 400 0.43 25.40 -9.73
CA ASN A 400 -0.73 24.49 -9.85
C ASN A 400 -0.44 23.12 -9.25
N LEU A 401 0.78 22.60 -9.40
CA LEU A 401 1.18 21.35 -8.75
C LEU A 401 1.16 21.49 -7.25
N LEU A 402 1.64 22.61 -6.70
CA LEU A 402 1.61 22.88 -5.27
C LEU A 402 0.17 22.93 -4.73
N LEU A 403 -0.72 23.67 -5.39
CA LEU A 403 -2.14 23.73 -5.01
C LEU A 403 -2.82 22.35 -5.09
N SER A 404 -2.54 21.59 -6.15
CA SER A 404 -3.04 20.23 -6.30
C SER A 404 -2.52 19.31 -5.21
N SER A 405 -1.26 19.46 -4.82
CA SER A 405 -0.60 18.72 -3.75
C SER A 405 -1.23 19.01 -2.38
N LEU A 406 -1.52 20.27 -2.09
CA LEU A 406 -2.21 20.68 -0.86
C LEU A 406 -3.64 20.11 -0.80
N LYS A 407 -4.39 20.22 -1.90
CA LYS A 407 -5.73 19.63 -2.01
C LYS A 407 -5.71 18.11 -1.89
N ALA A 408 -4.76 17.45 -2.51
CA ALA A 408 -4.56 16.01 -2.43
C ALA A 408 -4.28 15.55 -1.00
N THR A 409 -3.31 16.17 -0.34
CA THR A 409 -2.95 15.87 1.06
C THR A 409 -4.14 16.11 2.01
N LYS A 410 -4.83 17.25 1.88
CA LYS A 410 -6.06 17.55 2.63
C LYS A 410 -7.11 16.45 2.45
N ASN A 411 -7.32 15.96 1.22
CA ASN A 411 -8.29 14.90 0.96
C ASN A 411 -7.96 13.61 1.74
N VAL A 412 -6.68 13.24 1.84
CA VAL A 412 -6.26 12.03 2.57
C VAL A 412 -6.47 12.17 4.08
N PHE A 413 -6.27 13.37 4.64
CA PHE A 413 -6.54 13.64 6.06
C PHE A 413 -8.03 13.59 6.39
N ILE A 414 -8.87 14.21 5.54
CA ILE A 414 -10.27 14.43 5.86
C ILE A 414 -11.18 13.30 5.39
N LYS A 415 -10.91 12.71 4.19
CA LYS A 415 -11.84 11.72 3.63
C LYS A 415 -11.64 10.32 4.21
N PRO A 416 -12.74 9.55 4.45
CA PRO A 416 -14.13 10.00 4.44
C PRO A 416 -14.49 10.73 5.74
N PHE A 417 -15.44 11.65 5.68
CA PHE A 417 -15.98 12.33 6.86
C PHE A 417 -17.51 12.24 6.90
N SER A 418 -18.08 11.12 6.48
CA SER A 418 -19.52 10.87 6.50
C SER A 418 -19.83 9.53 7.14
N LEU A 419 -20.48 9.55 8.29
CA LEU A 419 -20.93 8.35 9.02
C LEU A 419 -22.25 7.77 8.45
N ALA A 420 -23.04 8.60 7.74
CA ALA A 420 -24.42 8.27 7.41
C ALA A 420 -24.59 7.41 6.15
N LYS A 421 -23.65 7.45 5.20
CA LYS A 421 -23.80 6.81 3.88
C LYS A 421 -22.59 5.94 3.52
N GLY A 422 -22.82 4.74 3.00
CA GLY A 422 -21.78 3.88 2.44
C GLY A 422 -21.66 2.51 3.10
N SER A 423 -20.71 1.72 2.58
CA SER A 423 -20.39 0.40 3.09
C SER A 423 -19.83 0.42 4.51
N LEU A 424 -19.87 -0.72 5.20
CA LEU A 424 -19.29 -0.87 6.55
C LEU A 424 -17.84 -0.35 6.62
N MET A 425 -17.03 -0.64 5.59
CA MET A 425 -15.63 -0.17 5.51
C MET A 425 -15.52 1.36 5.44
N LEU A 426 -16.44 2.04 4.75
CA LEU A 426 -16.47 3.51 4.71
C LEU A 426 -16.86 4.11 6.06
N ARG A 427 -17.79 3.48 6.77
CA ARG A 427 -18.20 3.91 8.12
C ARG A 427 -17.05 3.76 9.11
N LEU A 428 -16.32 2.64 9.07
CA LEU A 428 -15.13 2.43 9.90
C LEU A 428 -14.01 3.45 9.59
N ALA A 429 -13.80 3.76 8.32
CA ALA A 429 -12.84 4.79 7.92
C ALA A 429 -13.25 6.19 8.39
N SER A 430 -14.57 6.51 8.36
CA SER A 430 -15.09 7.78 8.88
C SER A 430 -14.97 7.86 10.40
N LEU A 431 -15.22 6.76 11.11
CA LEU A 431 -15.04 6.67 12.56
C LEU A 431 -13.58 6.88 12.95
N GLU A 432 -12.62 6.31 12.21
CA GLU A 432 -11.19 6.53 12.42
C GLU A 432 -10.80 8.01 12.29
N ASN A 433 -11.31 8.69 11.25
CA ASN A 433 -11.04 10.11 11.05
C ASN A 433 -11.71 10.99 12.13
N PHE A 434 -12.91 10.60 12.57
CA PHE A 434 -13.60 11.30 13.66
C PHE A 434 -12.85 11.12 14.99
N ALA A 435 -12.41 9.89 15.31
CA ALA A 435 -11.61 9.62 16.48
C ALA A 435 -10.29 10.41 16.48
N LEU A 436 -9.65 10.57 15.30
CA LEU A 436 -8.48 11.43 15.14
C LEU A 436 -8.81 12.89 15.51
N LEU A 437 -9.91 13.42 15.01
CA LEU A 437 -10.30 14.81 15.30
C LEU A 437 -10.55 15.01 16.79
N VAL A 438 -11.30 14.12 17.44
CA VAL A 438 -11.53 14.16 18.89
C VAL A 438 -10.20 14.07 19.65
N PHE A 439 -9.30 13.19 19.21
CA PHE A 439 -7.98 13.04 19.82
C PHE A 439 -7.14 14.31 19.67
N MET A 440 -7.14 14.94 18.49
CA MET A 440 -6.45 16.22 18.28
C MET A 440 -7.01 17.33 19.18
N LEU A 441 -8.34 17.46 19.30
CA LEU A 441 -8.96 18.42 20.20
C LEU A 441 -8.56 18.17 21.66
N PHE A 442 -8.63 16.90 22.10
CA PHE A 442 -8.19 16.51 23.44
C PHE A 442 -6.73 16.92 23.72
N LEU A 443 -5.82 16.70 22.77
CA LEU A 443 -4.41 17.07 22.92
C LEU A 443 -4.20 18.60 22.97
N VAL A 444 -4.96 19.38 22.19
CA VAL A 444 -4.90 20.85 22.23
C VAL A 444 -5.29 21.38 23.61
N PHE A 445 -6.28 20.79 24.28
CA PHE A 445 -6.65 21.18 25.65
C PHE A 445 -5.55 20.89 26.68
N LYS A 446 -4.66 19.93 26.44
CA LYS A 446 -3.50 19.64 27.31
C LYS A 446 -2.46 20.78 27.36
N ARG A 447 -2.48 21.71 26.44
CA ARG A 447 -1.65 22.97 26.34
C ARG A 447 -0.14 22.80 26.56
N SER A 448 0.43 21.63 26.44
CA SER A 448 1.87 21.40 26.61
C SER A 448 2.53 21.01 25.28
N ILE A 449 3.35 21.89 24.72
CA ILE A 449 4.11 21.62 23.49
C ILE A 449 5.56 21.34 23.84
N SER A 450 6.06 20.18 23.42
CA SER A 450 7.46 19.79 23.60
C SER A 450 8.13 19.50 22.25
N LEU A 451 9.20 20.21 21.96
CA LEU A 451 10.04 19.98 20.78
C LEU A 451 11.37 19.28 21.11
N LYS A 452 11.42 18.51 22.22
CA LYS A 452 12.65 17.82 22.63
C LYS A 452 13.14 16.81 21.59
N ASN A 453 12.21 16.07 20.94
CA ASN A 453 12.52 15.02 19.98
C ASN A 453 12.32 15.48 18.53
N LEU A 454 12.77 16.71 18.21
CA LEU A 454 12.49 17.37 16.93
C LEU A 454 12.89 16.53 15.71
N ASN A 455 14.02 15.82 15.75
CA ASN A 455 14.48 14.99 14.63
C ASN A 455 13.51 13.82 14.35
N VAL A 456 12.99 13.16 15.40
CA VAL A 456 11.98 12.10 15.29
C VAL A 456 10.68 12.67 14.75
N LEU A 457 10.25 13.82 15.24
CA LEU A 457 9.04 14.51 14.79
C LEU A 457 9.09 14.85 13.31
N LEU A 458 10.18 15.49 12.87
CA LEU A 458 10.36 15.87 11.48
C LEU A 458 10.45 14.67 10.56
N PHE A 459 11.13 13.59 10.99
CA PHE A 459 11.15 12.34 10.25
C PHE A 459 9.74 11.78 10.05
N ASN A 460 8.98 11.60 11.13
CA ASN A 460 7.62 11.06 11.07
C ASN A 460 6.68 11.92 10.22
N LEU A 461 6.70 13.25 10.43
CA LEU A 461 5.86 14.18 9.66
C LEU A 461 6.25 14.20 8.19
N SER A 462 7.53 14.17 7.86
CA SER A 462 8.00 14.11 6.47
C SER A 462 7.55 12.82 5.78
N VAL A 463 7.67 11.66 6.44
CA VAL A 463 7.15 10.39 5.92
C VAL A 463 5.63 10.47 5.73
N THR A 464 4.90 10.96 6.71
CA THR A 464 3.43 11.08 6.64
C THR A 464 3.00 11.98 5.50
N LEU A 465 3.56 13.19 5.40
CA LEU A 465 3.18 14.17 4.37
C LEU A 465 3.51 13.67 2.96
N THR A 466 4.69 13.06 2.77
CA THR A 466 5.09 12.50 1.47
C THR A 466 4.19 11.34 1.05
N LEU A 467 3.85 10.45 1.98
CA LEU A 467 2.89 9.36 1.72
C LEU A 467 1.50 9.89 1.38
N TYR A 468 1.00 10.86 2.13
CA TYR A 468 -0.33 11.42 1.93
C TYR A 468 -0.42 12.20 0.63
N LEU A 469 0.65 12.92 0.27
CA LEU A 469 0.77 13.58 -1.02
C LEU A 469 0.66 12.56 -2.17
N LEU A 470 1.48 11.51 -2.14
CA LEU A 470 1.50 10.48 -3.18
C LEU A 470 0.12 9.78 -3.30
N ILE A 471 -0.45 9.36 -2.18
CA ILE A 471 -1.76 8.69 -2.14
C ILE A 471 -2.86 9.64 -2.65
N GLY A 472 -2.88 10.88 -2.19
CA GLY A 472 -3.90 11.85 -2.55
C GLY A 472 -3.85 12.30 -4.01
N LEU A 473 -2.67 12.27 -4.65
CA LEU A 473 -2.52 12.54 -6.08
C LEU A 473 -2.92 11.34 -6.96
N THR A 474 -2.85 10.11 -6.45
CA THR A 474 -2.96 8.91 -7.31
C THR A 474 -4.17 8.04 -7.04
N VAL A 475 -4.71 7.98 -5.83
CA VAL A 475 -5.74 7.01 -5.43
C VAL A 475 -7.13 7.65 -5.38
N PRO A 476 -8.04 7.34 -6.35
CA PRO A 476 -9.37 7.94 -6.45
C PRO A 476 -10.46 7.18 -5.69
N VAL A 477 -10.11 6.23 -4.82
CA VAL A 477 -11.06 5.37 -4.09
C VAL A 477 -10.86 5.53 -2.60
N ILE A 478 -11.93 5.87 -1.88
CA ILE A 478 -11.87 6.12 -0.43
C ILE A 478 -11.43 4.88 0.34
N GLY A 479 -11.90 3.69 -0.05
CA GLY A 479 -11.42 2.42 0.54
C GLY A 479 -9.91 2.21 0.35
N GLY A 480 -9.38 2.63 -0.80
CA GLY A 480 -7.93 2.67 -1.07
C GLY A 480 -7.19 3.68 -0.19
N LEU A 481 -7.77 4.88 0.02
CA LEU A 481 -7.18 5.86 0.95
C LEU A 481 -7.07 5.30 2.37
N PHE A 482 -8.14 4.69 2.87
CA PHE A 482 -8.18 4.10 4.20
C PHE A 482 -7.13 3.01 4.40
N ARG A 483 -6.92 2.18 3.35
CA ARG A 483 -5.93 1.10 3.34
C ARG A 483 -4.49 1.63 3.25
N TYR A 484 -4.22 2.61 2.39
CA TYR A 484 -2.84 3.01 2.11
C TYR A 484 -2.28 4.05 3.08
N LYS A 485 -3.13 4.85 3.73
CA LYS A 485 -2.70 5.87 4.69
C LYS A 485 -2.27 5.30 6.05
N MET A 486 -2.57 4.03 6.38
CA MET A 486 -2.45 3.45 7.73
C MET A 486 -1.09 3.69 8.39
N ILE A 487 0.04 3.56 7.67
CA ILE A 487 1.39 3.79 8.21
C ILE A 487 1.58 5.27 8.56
N GLY A 488 1.30 6.16 7.60
CA GLY A 488 1.39 7.60 7.84
C GLY A 488 0.45 8.06 8.95
N PHE A 489 -0.74 7.45 9.05
CA PHE A 489 -1.70 7.75 10.10
C PHE A 489 -1.17 7.44 11.50
N VAL A 490 -0.59 6.28 11.70
CA VAL A 490 0.02 5.90 12.97
C VAL A 490 1.23 6.77 13.30
N LEU A 491 2.10 7.06 12.32
CA LEU A 491 3.22 7.99 12.53
C LEU A 491 2.75 9.39 12.92
N PHE A 492 1.70 9.88 12.29
CA PHE A 492 1.09 11.17 12.61
C PHE A 492 0.56 11.19 14.04
N LEU A 493 -0.20 10.18 14.46
CA LEU A 493 -0.72 10.06 15.84
C LEU A 493 0.39 9.97 16.88
N ILE A 494 1.46 9.19 16.60
CA ILE A 494 2.65 9.10 17.48
C ILE A 494 3.31 10.48 17.58
N SER A 495 3.43 11.21 16.48
CA SER A 495 4.02 12.55 16.48
C SER A 495 3.20 13.53 17.33
N LEU A 496 1.88 13.47 17.23
CA LEU A 496 1.00 14.27 18.10
C LEU A 496 1.22 13.93 19.58
N LEU A 497 1.31 12.63 19.94
CA LEU A 497 1.63 12.25 21.32
C LEU A 497 2.98 12.82 21.78
N ILE A 498 4.02 12.73 20.95
CA ILE A 498 5.36 13.24 21.30
C ILE A 498 5.36 14.76 21.48
N ILE A 499 4.61 15.52 20.63
CA ILE A 499 4.51 16.99 20.70
C ILE A 499 3.81 17.42 22.00
N PHE A 500 2.72 16.75 22.36
CA PHE A 500 1.89 17.11 23.50
C PHE A 500 2.24 16.34 24.79
N ASP A 501 3.42 15.73 24.85
CA ASP A 501 3.88 14.96 25.99
C ASP A 501 4.62 15.85 27.02
N LYS A 502 4.05 15.98 28.22
CA LYS A 502 4.74 16.57 29.36
C LYS A 502 5.78 15.59 29.89
N LYS A 503 7.04 15.73 29.51
CA LYS A 503 8.10 15.06 30.27
C LYS A 503 8.09 15.65 31.69
N LYS A 504 7.82 14.81 32.73
CA LYS A 504 8.19 15.16 34.09
C LYS A 504 9.65 15.60 34.06
N GLN A 505 9.94 16.80 34.56
CA GLN A 505 11.29 17.19 34.87
C GLN A 505 11.85 16.08 35.77
N ASP A 506 12.96 15.49 35.39
CA ASP A 506 13.70 14.60 36.26
C ASP A 506 14.05 15.41 37.51
N VAL A 507 13.36 15.13 38.62
CA VAL A 507 13.59 15.69 39.97
C VAL A 507 14.84 15.02 40.59
N ASN A 508 15.75 14.49 39.81
CA ASN A 508 16.97 13.86 40.29
C ASN A 508 18.24 14.52 39.71
N THR A 509 18.41 15.83 39.96
CA THR A 509 19.72 16.48 39.99
C THR A 509 19.70 17.60 41.02
N ARG A 510 19.38 17.25 42.29
CA ARG A 510 19.73 18.02 43.48
C ARG A 510 19.97 17.00 44.58
N SER A 511 21.12 16.39 44.57
CA SER A 511 21.87 15.87 45.71
C SER A 511 23.21 15.39 45.14
N GLU A 512 24.14 16.29 45.10
CA GLU A 512 25.55 16.32 45.49
C GLU A 512 26.26 17.47 44.77
#